data_b5d5f12a6968d02d81b26abea0fd6105
#
_entry.id   b5d5f12a6968d02d81b26abea0fd6105
#
_cell.length_a   1.000
_cell.length_b   1.000
_cell.length_c   1.000
_cell.angle_alpha   90.00
_cell.angle_beta   90.00
_cell.angle_gamma   90.00
#
_symmetry.space_group_name_H-M   'P 1'
#
loop_
_entity.id
_entity.type
_entity.pdbx_description
1 polymer ?
#
loop_
_entity_poly.entity_id
_entity_poly.type
_entity_poly.pdbx_seq_one_letter_code
_entity_poly.pdbx_strand_id
1 'polypeptide(L)'
;MYKRQVLFGGREMMANHNIEGLPTKTREAELAEGSGDVLYLSVSGVLAAMFSVRITADPKVKRQMQALRQERVALVLRSVDCSVSLRRLAALFDFPEAYLKIVPTSMHHLFQRETGDLGCVSASMTVGDTGFGAGALLLGARRVRRAAVLGVILLVAAGLLGFSLAMIHVVTGAYTQMTAYFFLIYHAILTLVTALAVRIR
;
A
#
# COMPACT_ATOMS: atom_id res chain seq x y z
N MET A 1 23.00 40.75 20.58
CA MET A 1 22.38 40.16 19.37
C MET A 1 21.04 39.56 19.85
N TYR A 2 19.91 40.25 19.60
CA TYR A 2 18.59 39.74 19.97
C TYR A 2 18.24 38.60 19.04
N LYS A 3 18.24 37.35 19.54
CA LYS A 3 17.71 36.19 18.81
C LYS A 3 16.18 36.34 18.74
N ARG A 4 15.65 36.71 17.61
CA ARG A 4 14.19 36.68 17.37
C ARG A 4 13.78 35.20 17.34
N GLN A 5 12.97 34.80 18.31
CA GLN A 5 12.41 33.45 18.34
C GLN A 5 11.23 33.43 17.35
N VAL A 6 11.29 32.51 16.41
CA VAL A 6 10.21 32.23 15.45
C VAL A 6 9.65 30.86 15.78
N LEU A 7 8.32 30.79 15.98
CA LEU A 7 7.60 29.53 16.19
C LEU A 7 6.57 29.36 15.08
N PHE A 8 6.51 28.15 14.52
CA PHE A 8 5.55 27.78 13.50
C PHE A 8 4.89 26.44 13.90
N GLY A 9 3.54 26.43 13.97
CA GLY A 9 2.83 25.20 14.37
C GLY A 9 1.35 25.42 14.63
N GLY A 10 0.71 24.40 15.19
CA GLY A 10 -0.70 24.44 15.54
C GLY A 10 -1.00 25.26 16.80
N ARG A 11 -2.30 25.47 17.07
CA ARG A 11 -2.81 26.24 18.23
C ARG A 11 -2.26 25.77 19.56
N GLU A 12 -2.17 24.46 19.77
CA GLU A 12 -1.69 23.88 21.02
C GLU A 12 -0.21 24.26 21.30
N MET A 13 0.62 24.22 20.27
CA MET A 13 2.01 24.65 20.35
C MET A 13 2.10 26.15 20.71
N MET A 14 1.27 27.00 20.10
CA MET A 14 1.27 28.44 20.40
C MET A 14 0.81 28.70 21.84
N ALA A 15 -0.22 27.99 22.29
CA ALA A 15 -0.72 28.11 23.67
C ALA A 15 0.32 27.67 24.70
N ASN A 16 1.01 26.56 24.45
CA ASN A 16 2.08 26.06 25.34
C ASN A 16 3.28 27.00 25.45
N HIS A 17 3.48 27.84 24.45
CA HIS A 17 4.54 28.88 24.45
C HIS A 17 4.03 30.26 24.85
N ASN A 18 2.80 30.36 25.35
CA ASN A 18 2.17 31.62 25.81
C ASN A 18 2.22 32.73 24.73
N ILE A 19 1.94 32.38 23.46
CA ILE A 19 1.93 33.36 22.38
C ILE A 19 0.72 34.27 22.49
N GLU A 20 0.95 35.58 22.50
CA GLU A 20 -0.09 36.58 22.56
C GLU A 20 -0.80 36.77 21.21
N GLY A 21 -2.09 37.16 21.26
CA GLY A 21 -2.86 37.52 20.06
C GLY A 21 -3.51 36.34 19.35
N LEU A 22 -3.59 35.14 19.97
CA LEU A 22 -4.31 34.00 19.39
C LEU A 22 -5.80 34.33 19.23
N PRO A 23 -6.41 34.08 18.04
CA PRO A 23 -7.81 34.30 17.78
C PRO A 23 -8.71 33.37 18.59
N THR A 24 -9.99 33.74 18.70
CA THR A 24 -10.99 32.82 19.27
C THR A 24 -11.19 31.62 18.38
N LYS A 25 -11.63 30.49 18.98
CA LYS A 25 -11.90 29.25 18.21
C LYS A 25 -12.94 29.44 17.11
N THR A 26 -13.91 30.35 17.35
CA THR A 26 -14.94 30.69 16.37
C THR A 26 -14.35 31.37 15.15
N ARG A 27 -13.46 32.32 15.34
CA ARG A 27 -12.79 33.03 14.24
C ARG A 27 -11.77 32.12 13.51
N GLU A 28 -11.16 31.18 14.22
CA GLU A 28 -10.33 30.15 13.64
C GLU A 28 -11.13 29.24 12.70
N ALA A 29 -12.30 28.77 13.13
CA ALA A 29 -13.22 27.95 12.34
C ALA A 29 -13.73 28.67 11.08
N GLU A 30 -14.03 29.98 11.18
CA GLU A 30 -14.40 30.80 10.03
C GLU A 30 -13.28 30.90 9.00
N LEU A 31 -12.04 31.12 9.46
CA LEU A 31 -10.87 31.21 8.60
C LEU A 31 -10.47 29.86 7.97
N ALA A 32 -10.73 28.75 8.68
CA ALA A 32 -10.50 27.41 8.19
C ALA A 32 -11.52 26.95 7.14
N GLU A 33 -12.54 27.77 6.83
CA GLU A 33 -13.64 27.42 5.91
C GLU A 33 -14.23 26.02 6.18
N GLY A 34 -14.29 25.62 7.45
CA GLY A 34 -14.89 24.39 7.92
C GLY A 34 -14.14 23.08 7.70
N SER A 35 -13.03 23.06 6.95
CA SER A 35 -12.34 21.80 6.60
C SER A 35 -10.81 21.84 6.59
N GLY A 36 -10.21 22.98 6.92
CA GLY A 36 -8.76 23.16 6.93
C GLY A 36 -8.15 23.10 8.34
N ASP A 37 -6.86 22.79 8.40
CA ASP A 37 -6.05 23.04 9.59
C ASP A 37 -5.55 24.47 9.57
N VAL A 38 -5.47 25.08 10.76
CA VAL A 38 -4.88 26.40 10.92
C VAL A 38 -3.50 26.24 11.53
N LEU A 39 -2.51 26.77 10.84
CA LEU A 39 -1.14 26.90 11.33
C LEU A 39 -0.85 28.37 11.64
N TYR A 40 -0.08 28.57 12.68
CA TYR A 40 0.27 29.87 13.22
C TYR A 40 1.77 30.11 13.09
N LEU A 41 2.11 31.33 12.78
CA LEU A 41 3.46 31.84 12.82
C LEU A 41 3.54 32.91 13.90
N SER A 42 4.42 32.76 14.87
CA SER A 42 4.72 33.79 15.84
C SER A 42 6.15 34.28 15.71
N VAL A 43 6.36 35.53 16.01
CA VAL A 43 7.67 36.17 16.02
C VAL A 43 7.82 36.91 17.35
N SER A 44 8.83 36.59 18.10
CA SER A 44 9.14 37.23 19.40
C SER A 44 7.98 37.20 20.39
N GLY A 45 7.21 36.08 20.43
CA GLY A 45 6.12 35.89 21.39
C GLY A 45 4.75 36.46 20.94
N VAL A 46 4.68 37.10 19.79
CA VAL A 46 3.43 37.67 19.26
C VAL A 46 3.02 36.97 17.98
N LEU A 47 1.73 36.75 17.79
CA LEU A 47 1.19 36.15 16.56
C LEU A 47 1.42 37.10 15.37
N ALA A 48 2.15 36.63 14.36
CA ALA A 48 2.49 37.40 13.16
C ALA A 48 1.60 37.03 11.97
N ALA A 49 1.25 35.74 11.81
CA ALA A 49 0.44 35.26 10.69
C ALA A 49 -0.32 33.97 11.03
N MET A 50 -1.39 33.76 10.26
CA MET A 50 -2.18 32.52 10.26
C MET A 50 -2.29 31.97 8.85
N PHE A 51 -2.22 30.67 8.71
CA PHE A 51 -2.31 29.97 7.44
C PHE A 51 -3.42 28.91 7.53
N SER A 52 -4.38 28.97 6.62
CA SER A 52 -5.32 27.87 6.43
C SER A 52 -4.71 26.85 5.47
N VAL A 53 -4.56 25.61 5.91
CA VAL A 53 -3.94 24.53 5.14
C VAL A 53 -4.96 23.43 4.91
N ARG A 54 -5.27 23.17 3.64
CA ARG A 54 -6.13 22.05 3.26
C ARG A 54 -5.28 20.90 2.73
N ILE A 55 -5.33 19.77 3.41
CA ILE A 55 -4.64 18.56 2.98
C ILE A 55 -5.62 17.72 2.16
N THR A 56 -5.25 17.42 0.92
CA THR A 56 -6.04 16.57 0.02
C THR A 56 -5.27 15.31 -0.33
N ALA A 57 -5.98 14.18 -0.46
CA ALA A 57 -5.36 12.95 -0.90
C ALA A 57 -5.08 12.98 -2.39
N ASP A 58 -3.89 12.56 -2.80
CA ASP A 58 -3.62 12.27 -4.21
C ASP A 58 -4.54 11.13 -4.69
N PRO A 59 -5.32 11.33 -5.78
CA PRO A 59 -6.22 10.31 -6.31
C PRO A 59 -5.52 9.00 -6.68
N LYS A 60 -4.24 9.05 -7.10
CA LYS A 60 -3.45 7.86 -7.42
C LYS A 60 -3.14 7.07 -6.15
N VAL A 61 -2.68 7.77 -5.10
CA VAL A 61 -2.40 7.17 -3.79
C VAL A 61 -3.66 6.57 -3.18
N LYS A 62 -4.78 7.30 -3.24
CA LYS A 62 -6.07 6.82 -2.74
C LYS A 62 -6.49 5.50 -3.41
N ARG A 63 -6.39 5.42 -4.74
CA ARG A 63 -6.70 4.17 -5.49
C ARG A 63 -5.78 3.01 -5.09
N GLN A 64 -4.50 3.25 -4.91
CA GLN A 64 -3.56 2.22 -4.48
C GLN A 64 -3.84 1.75 -3.05
N MET A 65 -4.15 2.66 -2.13
CA MET A 65 -4.56 2.30 -0.77
C MET A 65 -5.83 1.44 -0.76
N GLN A 66 -6.83 1.80 -1.57
CA GLN A 66 -8.04 0.99 -1.70
C GLN A 66 -7.74 -0.42 -2.25
N ALA A 67 -6.82 -0.54 -3.21
CA ALA A 67 -6.39 -1.85 -3.72
C ALA A 67 -5.65 -2.67 -2.63
N LEU A 68 -4.80 -2.04 -1.81
CA LEU A 68 -4.14 -2.68 -0.67
C LEU A 68 -5.15 -3.14 0.40
N ARG A 69 -6.21 -2.36 0.62
CA ARG A 69 -7.33 -2.74 1.49
C ARG A 69 -8.01 -4.02 1.01
N GLN A 70 -8.32 -4.13 -0.29
CA GLN A 70 -8.94 -5.33 -0.87
C GLN A 70 -8.06 -6.57 -0.65
N GLU A 71 -6.75 -6.40 -0.69
CA GLU A 71 -5.77 -7.46 -0.42
C GLU A 71 -5.50 -7.68 1.08
N ARG A 72 -6.21 -6.99 1.97
CA ARG A 72 -6.05 -7.06 3.44
C ARG A 72 -4.61 -6.79 3.90
N VAL A 73 -3.95 -5.83 3.28
CA VAL A 73 -2.59 -5.40 3.66
C VAL A 73 -2.71 -4.34 4.74
N ALA A 74 -2.08 -4.57 5.88
CA ALA A 74 -1.93 -3.56 6.91
C ALA A 74 -0.74 -2.65 6.56
N LEU A 75 -0.92 -1.34 6.79
CA LEU A 75 0.09 -0.32 6.54
C LEU A 75 0.65 0.17 7.87
N VAL A 76 1.96 0.14 7.97
CA VAL A 76 2.70 0.71 9.11
C VAL A 76 3.43 1.95 8.62
N LEU A 77 3.06 3.08 9.17
CA LEU A 77 3.60 4.38 8.79
C LEU A 77 4.62 4.85 9.82
N ARG A 78 5.73 5.35 9.35
CA ARG A 78 6.70 6.07 10.15
C ARG A 78 6.58 7.55 9.84
N SER A 79 6.09 8.33 10.79
CA SER A 79 6.00 9.79 10.66
C SER A 79 6.49 10.46 11.93
N VAL A 80 7.16 11.58 11.79
CA VAL A 80 7.51 12.51 12.86
C VAL A 80 6.58 13.72 12.88
N ASP A 81 5.66 13.81 11.92
CA ASP A 81 4.71 14.90 11.80
C ASP A 81 3.53 14.66 12.76
N CYS A 82 3.39 15.55 13.74
CA CYS A 82 2.30 15.52 14.72
C CYS A 82 0.90 15.79 14.11
N SER A 83 0.82 16.34 12.92
CA SER A 83 -0.44 16.55 12.21
C SER A 83 -1.01 15.25 11.61
N VAL A 84 -0.18 14.22 11.48
CA VAL A 84 -0.56 12.91 10.94
C VAL A 84 -1.16 12.04 12.04
N SER A 85 -2.50 11.95 12.09
CA SER A 85 -3.21 11.03 12.98
C SER A 85 -3.84 9.88 12.19
N LEU A 86 -4.02 8.72 12.85
CA LEU A 86 -4.66 7.54 12.23
C LEU A 86 -6.06 7.87 11.71
N ARG A 87 -6.87 8.55 12.52
CA ARG A 87 -8.23 8.95 12.15
C ARG A 87 -8.26 9.84 10.91
N ARG A 88 -7.33 10.79 10.84
CA ARG A 88 -7.22 11.71 9.71
C ARG A 88 -6.81 10.98 8.43
N LEU A 89 -5.82 10.10 8.51
CA LEU A 89 -5.40 9.28 7.38
C LEU A 89 -6.51 8.34 6.92
N ALA A 90 -7.20 7.70 7.87
CA ALA A 90 -8.34 6.83 7.57
C ALA A 90 -9.44 7.57 6.81
N ALA A 91 -9.81 8.78 7.26
CA ALA A 91 -10.81 9.61 6.60
C ALA A 91 -10.34 10.10 5.22
N LEU A 92 -9.08 10.56 5.12
CA LEU A 92 -8.53 11.13 3.88
C LEU A 92 -8.46 10.08 2.75
N PHE A 93 -8.06 8.86 3.07
CA PHE A 93 -7.85 7.78 2.10
C PHE A 93 -9.01 6.78 2.03
N ASP A 94 -10.06 6.95 2.84
CA ASP A 94 -11.15 5.97 2.98
C ASP A 94 -10.60 4.57 3.29
N PHE A 95 -9.73 4.51 4.31
CA PHE A 95 -9.00 3.31 4.70
C PHE A 95 -9.32 2.95 6.17
N PRO A 96 -9.63 1.67 6.50
CA PRO A 96 -10.00 1.31 7.87
C PRO A 96 -8.84 1.53 8.85
N GLU A 97 -9.10 2.18 9.98
CA GLU A 97 -8.09 2.43 11.03
C GLU A 97 -7.43 1.13 11.54
N ALA A 98 -8.17 0.02 11.56
CA ALA A 98 -7.64 -1.27 12.00
C ALA A 98 -6.44 -1.78 11.17
N TYR A 99 -6.33 -1.35 9.92
CA TYR A 99 -5.23 -1.69 9.02
C TYR A 99 -4.16 -0.61 8.92
N LEU A 100 -4.32 0.48 9.68
CA LEU A 100 -3.33 1.56 9.75
C LEU A 100 -2.66 1.54 11.12
N LYS A 101 -1.33 1.64 11.14
CA LYS A 101 -0.55 1.80 12.36
C LYS A 101 0.49 2.88 12.16
N ILE A 102 0.72 3.69 13.18
CA ILE A 102 1.81 4.67 13.21
C ILE A 102 2.82 4.19 14.23
N VAL A 103 4.08 4.14 13.83
CA VAL A 103 5.18 3.80 14.74
C VAL A 103 5.41 4.99 15.67
N PRO A 104 5.31 4.81 17.00
CA PRO A 104 5.62 5.87 17.96
C PRO A 104 7.05 6.37 17.78
N THR A 105 7.27 7.66 17.95
CA THR A 105 8.61 8.28 17.79
C THR A 105 9.66 7.62 18.71
N SER A 106 9.27 7.19 19.91
CA SER A 106 10.13 6.47 20.83
C SER A 106 10.62 5.12 20.31
N MET A 107 9.91 4.51 19.36
CA MET A 107 10.25 3.22 18.78
C MET A 107 10.93 3.34 17.39
N HIS A 108 11.13 4.55 16.88
CA HIS A 108 11.73 4.73 15.56
C HIS A 108 13.14 4.12 15.45
N HIS A 109 13.95 4.21 16.51
CA HIS A 109 15.30 3.64 16.54
C HIS A 109 15.28 2.11 16.51
N LEU A 110 14.34 1.48 17.23
CA LEU A 110 14.15 0.02 17.21
C LEU A 110 13.69 -0.44 15.83
N PHE A 111 12.68 0.24 15.28
CA PHE A 111 12.18 -0.06 13.95
C PHE A 111 13.29 0.04 12.89
N GLN A 112 14.13 1.07 12.97
CA GLN A 112 15.25 1.25 12.03
C GLN A 112 16.32 0.17 12.19
N ARG A 113 16.61 -0.27 13.41
CA ARG A 113 17.54 -1.36 13.67
C ARG A 113 17.05 -2.68 13.09
N GLU A 114 15.79 -3.03 13.36
CA GLU A 114 15.18 -4.28 12.91
C GLU A 114 14.94 -4.32 11.38
N THR A 115 14.73 -3.17 10.73
CA THR A 115 14.52 -3.08 9.27
C THR A 115 15.80 -2.75 8.50
N GLY A 116 16.85 -2.27 9.16
CA GLY A 116 18.12 -1.91 8.53
C GLY A 116 18.99 -3.09 8.15
N ASP A 117 18.86 -4.20 8.88
CA ASP A 117 19.62 -5.43 8.64
C ASP A 117 18.70 -6.50 8.04
N LEU A 118 18.41 -6.37 6.78
CA LEU A 118 17.53 -7.29 6.04
C LEU A 118 18.22 -8.57 5.61
N GLY A 119 19.37 -8.93 6.14
CA GLY A 119 20.06 -10.20 5.85
C GLY A 119 20.10 -10.56 4.36
N CYS A 120 20.33 -11.83 4.04
CA CYS A 120 20.25 -12.34 2.68
C CYS A 120 18.80 -12.42 2.20
N VAL A 121 18.37 -11.49 1.36
CA VAL A 121 17.06 -11.54 0.71
C VAL A 121 17.11 -12.43 -0.51
N SER A 122 16.21 -13.41 -0.57
CA SER A 122 16.09 -14.32 -1.73
C SER A 122 15.47 -13.65 -2.96
N ALA A 123 14.84 -12.51 -2.80
CA ALA A 123 14.25 -11.71 -3.88
C ALA A 123 14.26 -10.23 -3.53
N SER A 124 14.57 -9.38 -4.51
CA SER A 124 14.51 -7.93 -4.39
C SER A 124 13.60 -7.34 -5.45
N MET A 125 12.94 -6.26 -5.09
CA MET A 125 12.14 -5.44 -6.00
C MET A 125 12.61 -4.00 -5.91
N THR A 126 12.80 -3.35 -7.05
CA THR A 126 13.18 -1.94 -7.12
C THR A 126 11.98 -1.08 -7.51
N VAL A 127 11.84 0.06 -6.87
CA VAL A 127 10.86 1.08 -7.20
C VAL A 127 11.61 2.28 -7.73
N GLY A 128 11.35 2.65 -8.97
CA GLY A 128 12.04 3.76 -9.64
C GLY A 128 11.52 5.14 -9.24
N ASP A 129 10.43 5.23 -8.49
CA ASP A 129 9.80 6.51 -8.15
C ASP A 129 9.40 6.58 -6.67
N THR A 130 9.32 7.80 -6.19
CA THR A 130 8.90 8.16 -4.84
C THR A 130 7.42 7.86 -4.63
N GLY A 131 7.05 7.50 -3.42
CA GLY A 131 5.67 7.36 -3.00
C GLY A 131 5.17 5.92 -3.00
N PHE A 132 3.99 5.69 -3.52
CA PHE A 132 3.27 4.41 -3.41
C PHE A 132 3.68 3.32 -4.43
N GLY A 133 4.77 3.49 -5.15
CA GLY A 133 5.33 2.47 -6.04
C GLY A 133 5.50 1.10 -5.36
N ALA A 134 5.90 1.07 -4.09
CA ALA A 134 5.98 -0.15 -3.28
C ALA A 134 4.63 -0.88 -3.15
N GLY A 135 3.52 -0.15 -3.03
CA GLY A 135 2.17 -0.73 -3.01
C GLY A 135 1.81 -1.41 -4.34
N ALA A 136 2.13 -0.77 -5.46
CA ALA A 136 1.91 -1.34 -6.80
C ALA A 136 2.74 -2.59 -7.02
N LEU A 137 4.00 -2.61 -6.57
CA LEU A 137 4.88 -3.79 -6.64
C LEU A 137 4.34 -4.94 -5.79
N LEU A 138 3.90 -4.68 -4.57
CA LEU A 138 3.32 -5.70 -3.70
C LEU A 138 2.07 -6.33 -4.32
N LEU A 139 1.19 -5.51 -4.89
CA LEU A 139 0.00 -5.99 -5.60
C LEU A 139 0.37 -6.80 -6.84
N GLY A 140 1.36 -6.35 -7.61
CA GLY A 140 1.91 -7.07 -8.75
C GLY A 140 2.49 -8.43 -8.36
N ALA A 141 3.31 -8.47 -7.32
CA ALA A 141 3.90 -9.70 -6.80
C ALA A 141 2.84 -10.72 -6.35
N ARG A 142 1.77 -10.26 -5.68
CA ARG A 142 0.65 -11.14 -5.29
C ARG A 142 -0.11 -11.68 -6.49
N ARG A 143 -0.33 -10.86 -7.53
CA ARG A 143 -0.94 -11.34 -8.79
C ARG A 143 -0.08 -12.41 -9.46
N VAL A 144 1.21 -12.16 -9.60
CA VAL A 144 2.16 -13.13 -10.18
C VAL A 144 2.16 -14.42 -9.37
N ARG A 145 2.22 -14.35 -8.04
CA ARG A 145 2.16 -15.54 -7.17
C ARG A 145 0.86 -16.33 -7.39
N ARG A 146 -0.30 -15.67 -7.43
CA ARG A 146 -1.59 -16.33 -7.68
C ARG A 146 -1.64 -16.98 -9.06
N ALA A 147 -1.13 -16.29 -10.08
CA ALA A 147 -1.03 -16.81 -11.44
C ALA A 147 -0.12 -18.06 -11.50
N ALA A 148 1.05 -18.01 -10.83
CA ALA A 148 1.97 -19.13 -10.76
C ALA A 148 1.35 -20.35 -10.04
N VAL A 149 0.70 -20.14 -8.89
CA VAL A 149 0.01 -21.22 -8.15
C VAL A 149 -1.09 -21.84 -9.01
N LEU A 150 -1.90 -21.01 -9.68
CA LEU A 150 -2.94 -21.51 -10.59
C LEU A 150 -2.33 -22.31 -11.74
N GLY A 151 -1.24 -21.83 -12.34
CA GLY A 151 -0.52 -22.53 -13.40
C GLY A 151 -0.01 -23.91 -12.95
N VAL A 152 0.56 -23.99 -11.75
CA VAL A 152 1.02 -25.29 -11.18
C VAL A 152 -0.17 -26.22 -10.95
N ILE A 153 -1.28 -25.74 -10.40
CA ILE A 153 -2.47 -26.58 -10.19
C ILE A 153 -3.00 -27.12 -11.53
N LEU A 154 -3.09 -26.25 -12.54
CA LEU A 154 -3.54 -26.66 -13.86
C LEU A 154 -2.58 -27.67 -14.51
N LEU A 155 -1.28 -27.49 -14.35
CA LEU A 155 -0.25 -28.41 -14.86
C LEU A 155 -0.39 -29.79 -14.21
N VAL A 156 -0.56 -29.86 -12.90
CA VAL A 156 -0.74 -31.14 -12.16
C VAL A 156 -2.05 -31.81 -12.61
N ALA A 157 -3.15 -31.05 -12.68
CA ALA A 157 -4.43 -31.58 -13.15
C ALA A 157 -4.33 -32.11 -14.60
N ALA A 158 -3.64 -31.41 -15.46
CA ALA A 158 -3.36 -31.81 -16.81
C ALA A 158 -2.54 -33.12 -16.89
N GLY A 159 -1.51 -33.22 -16.06
CA GLY A 159 -0.71 -34.46 -15.97
C GLY A 159 -1.56 -35.67 -15.55
N LEU A 160 -2.42 -35.50 -14.54
CA LEU A 160 -3.32 -36.55 -14.08
C LEU A 160 -4.34 -36.95 -15.16
N LEU A 161 -4.93 -35.97 -15.85
CA LEU A 161 -5.84 -36.25 -16.97
C LEU A 161 -5.15 -36.97 -18.12
N GLY A 162 -3.95 -36.54 -18.50
CA GLY A 162 -3.15 -37.19 -19.53
C GLY A 162 -2.80 -38.64 -19.18
N PHE A 163 -2.37 -38.87 -17.93
CA PHE A 163 -2.09 -40.20 -17.43
C PHE A 163 -3.34 -41.09 -17.43
N SER A 164 -4.49 -40.57 -16.98
CA SER A 164 -5.75 -41.30 -16.97
C SER A 164 -6.20 -41.68 -18.39
N LEU A 165 -6.09 -40.76 -19.34
CA LEU A 165 -6.39 -41.04 -20.76
C LEU A 165 -5.46 -42.13 -21.32
N ALA A 166 -4.17 -42.08 -21.03
CA ALA A 166 -3.22 -43.10 -21.44
C ALA A 166 -3.61 -44.47 -20.89
N MET A 167 -3.92 -44.56 -19.60
CA MET A 167 -4.35 -45.81 -18.95
C MET A 167 -5.62 -46.40 -19.60
N ILE A 168 -6.61 -45.57 -19.88
CA ILE A 168 -7.85 -46.01 -20.57
C ILE A 168 -7.53 -46.59 -21.93
N HIS A 169 -6.67 -45.96 -22.74
CA HIS A 169 -6.30 -46.45 -24.06
C HIS A 169 -5.52 -47.79 -23.98
N VAL A 170 -4.66 -47.95 -22.97
CA VAL A 170 -3.95 -49.22 -22.74
C VAL A 170 -4.94 -50.32 -22.36
N VAL A 171 -5.82 -50.06 -21.42
CA VAL A 171 -6.81 -51.08 -20.93
C VAL A 171 -7.80 -51.47 -22.03
N THR A 172 -8.23 -50.53 -22.87
CA THR A 172 -9.15 -50.81 -23.96
C THR A 172 -8.50 -51.38 -25.23
N GLY A 173 -7.18 -51.56 -25.23
CA GLY A 173 -6.46 -52.02 -26.40
C GLY A 173 -6.30 -51.01 -27.53
N ALA A 174 -6.73 -49.74 -27.29
CA ALA A 174 -6.72 -48.67 -28.30
C ALA A 174 -5.38 -47.89 -28.31
N TYR A 175 -4.30 -48.45 -27.77
CA TYR A 175 -2.98 -47.79 -27.67
C TYR A 175 -2.39 -47.39 -29.03
N THR A 176 -2.79 -48.05 -30.15
CA THR A 176 -2.38 -47.68 -31.52
C THR A 176 -2.93 -46.31 -31.97
N GLN A 177 -3.96 -45.79 -31.31
CA GLN A 177 -4.52 -44.50 -31.59
C GLN A 177 -3.77 -43.36 -30.87
N MET A 178 -2.90 -43.67 -29.91
CA MET A 178 -2.07 -42.71 -29.24
C MET A 178 -0.89 -42.28 -30.12
N THR A 179 -1.16 -41.46 -31.09
CA THR A 179 -0.14 -40.91 -31.99
C THR A 179 0.54 -39.68 -31.38
N ALA A 180 1.73 -39.32 -31.90
CA ALA A 180 2.40 -38.07 -31.49
C ALA A 180 1.51 -36.84 -31.69
N TYR A 181 0.63 -36.84 -32.71
CA TYR A 181 -0.34 -35.76 -32.95
C TYR A 181 -1.38 -35.61 -31.84
N PHE A 182 -1.84 -36.73 -31.24
CA PHE A 182 -2.75 -36.69 -30.09
C PHE A 182 -2.13 -35.95 -28.92
N PHE A 183 -0.89 -36.27 -28.56
CA PHE A 183 -0.20 -35.60 -27.48
C PHE A 183 0.09 -34.13 -27.77
N LEU A 184 0.42 -33.80 -29.02
CA LEU A 184 0.66 -32.42 -29.43
C LEU A 184 -0.60 -31.57 -29.32
N ILE A 185 -1.74 -32.06 -29.79
CA ILE A 185 -3.05 -31.38 -29.69
C ILE A 185 -3.44 -31.21 -28.23
N TYR A 186 -3.29 -32.29 -27.42
CA TYR A 186 -3.56 -32.26 -26.00
C TYR A 186 -2.77 -31.16 -25.29
N HIS A 187 -1.45 -31.10 -25.51
CA HIS A 187 -0.60 -30.06 -24.92
C HIS A 187 -0.92 -28.67 -25.44
N ALA A 188 -1.24 -28.52 -26.70
CA ALA A 188 -1.63 -27.23 -27.28
C ALA A 188 -2.91 -26.68 -26.62
N ILE A 189 -3.95 -27.52 -26.45
CA ILE A 189 -5.19 -27.16 -25.78
C ILE A 189 -4.91 -26.77 -24.32
N LEU A 190 -4.15 -27.55 -23.59
CA LEU A 190 -3.81 -27.26 -22.19
C LEU A 190 -3.03 -25.97 -22.03
N THR A 191 -2.05 -25.73 -22.89
CA THR A 191 -1.29 -24.49 -22.89
C THR A 191 -2.20 -23.29 -23.12
N LEU A 192 -3.12 -23.40 -24.11
CA LEU A 192 -4.08 -22.37 -24.40
C LEU A 192 -5.01 -22.09 -23.21
N VAL A 193 -5.56 -23.15 -22.60
CA VAL A 193 -6.44 -23.02 -21.41
C VAL A 193 -5.71 -22.40 -20.25
N THR A 194 -4.46 -22.81 -20.00
CA THR A 194 -3.64 -22.25 -18.92
C THR A 194 -3.33 -20.78 -19.18
N ALA A 195 -2.94 -20.42 -20.40
CA ALA A 195 -2.65 -19.04 -20.79
C ALA A 195 -3.90 -18.13 -20.64
N LEU A 196 -5.06 -18.60 -21.04
CA LEU A 196 -6.32 -17.87 -20.87
C LEU A 196 -6.70 -17.73 -19.39
N ALA A 197 -6.61 -18.80 -18.60
CA ALA A 197 -6.94 -18.78 -17.18
C ALA A 197 -6.05 -17.82 -16.37
N VAL A 198 -4.77 -17.72 -16.73
CA VAL A 198 -3.82 -16.78 -16.11
C VAL A 198 -4.08 -15.33 -16.56
N ARG A 199 -4.52 -15.12 -17.80
CA ARG A 199 -4.77 -13.76 -18.33
C ARG A 199 -6.04 -13.11 -17.80
N ILE A 200 -7.08 -13.89 -17.52
CA ILE A 200 -8.40 -13.40 -17.06
C ILE A 200 -8.37 -12.91 -15.60
N ARG A 201 -7.35 -13.21 -14.84
CA ARG A 201 -7.21 -12.88 -13.41
C ARG A 201 -6.15 -11.82 -13.16
#